data_672145104cdc9c50e29e87d37502fef3
#
_entry.id   672145104cdc9c50e29e87d37502fef3
#
_cell.length_a   1.000
_cell.length_b   1.000
_cell.length_c   1.000
_cell.angle_alpha   90.00
_cell.angle_beta   90.00
_cell.angle_gamma   90.00
#
_symmetry.space_group_name_H-M   'P 1'
#
loop_
_entity.id
_entity.type
_entity.pdbx_description
1 polymer ?
#
loop_
_entity_poly.entity_id
_entity_poly.type
_entity_poly.pdbx_seq_one_letter_code
_entity_poly.pdbx_strand_id
1 'polypeptide(L)'
;PAIMLIFMGLVLALIPVHAMHEVREVGLPPHVILEIFLPVMLFWETRNTSWREARTRLRGILLSGTVLVIFTAFVIAWVLHTFMGVYLWHVALIIGVALAPTDAVAVATLNGKLPKSSITTLKAEALINDGTTLVLFALALQVAGGHELALGTASGMFFFSFLIGSLVGLAVGWGANKLRAHIGNPMNFNVFVFTVPFIAFFLSEEIEPFEGMKGSGVVAVVVAAFYLTYRGPDTIKPQNRFYGLPIWSFVTYVMNGALFVLVGVQLPSAVEHMDGVVHEYNYAWALALAVIVVAWLVSIAARFIFLHVTIDIIRALDRSEKQKQLRTTFRGRVVSTFAGLRGGVSLAVALSVPTDVPARDFIIFIVAGVVLLSMVVQGMLLPLVIRWAKIPVDTTEEDEINEAVRTIIAESFDSVAEIGQEIGAPQWIIDRIADEQMYNASMYRNLHAVRKHGANAPEEARRIIEASDLEKELRLRHLEKQRSVLKRLRNERTIDTNVLHAIQEILDIEEARVLGPVELE
;
A
#
# COMPACT_ATOMS: atom_id res chain seq x y z
N PRO A 1 1.27 9.23 -12.47
CA PRO A 1 1.47 7.94 -13.15
C PRO A 1 0.13 7.26 -13.47
N ALA A 2 -0.78 7.09 -12.49
CA ALA A 2 -2.06 6.37 -12.68
C ALA A 2 -2.90 6.89 -13.86
N ILE A 3 -3.08 8.21 -13.97
CA ILE A 3 -3.84 8.83 -15.07
C ILE A 3 -3.21 8.52 -16.44
N MET A 4 -1.87 8.56 -16.53
CA MET A 4 -1.16 8.22 -17.76
C MET A 4 -1.36 6.74 -18.13
N LEU A 5 -1.40 5.85 -17.13
CA LEU A 5 -1.63 4.42 -17.36
C LEU A 5 -3.06 4.13 -17.83
N ILE A 6 -4.07 4.82 -17.28
CA ILE A 6 -5.45 4.73 -17.76
C ILE A 6 -5.53 5.26 -19.20
N PHE A 7 -4.89 6.39 -19.49
CA PHE A 7 -4.84 6.93 -20.85
C PHE A 7 -4.10 6.00 -21.81
N MET A 8 -3.01 5.38 -21.38
CA MET A 8 -2.32 4.36 -22.18
C MET A 8 -3.21 3.15 -22.46
N GLY A 9 -3.96 2.67 -21.46
CA GLY A 9 -4.96 1.62 -21.64
C GLY A 9 -6.05 2.01 -22.64
N LEU A 10 -6.55 3.24 -22.57
CA LEU A 10 -7.52 3.78 -23.50
C LEU A 10 -6.94 3.83 -24.93
N VAL A 11 -5.72 4.31 -25.10
CA VAL A 11 -5.05 4.33 -26.41
C VAL A 11 -4.87 2.92 -26.96
N LEU A 12 -4.42 1.98 -26.13
CA LEU A 12 -4.29 0.56 -26.51
C LEU A 12 -5.62 -0.04 -26.96
N ALA A 13 -6.71 0.30 -26.29
CA ALA A 13 -8.05 -0.16 -26.67
C ALA A 13 -8.53 0.40 -28.01
N LEU A 14 -8.07 1.57 -28.42
CA LEU A 14 -8.45 2.22 -29.67
C LEU A 14 -7.61 1.76 -30.87
N ILE A 15 -6.49 1.03 -30.65
CA ILE A 15 -5.66 0.51 -31.74
C ILE A 15 -6.40 -0.63 -32.44
N PRO A 16 -6.62 -0.57 -33.77
CA PRO A 16 -7.37 -1.56 -34.52
C PRO A 16 -6.51 -2.81 -34.85
N VAL A 17 -6.01 -3.49 -33.81
CA VAL A 17 -5.25 -4.75 -33.95
C VAL A 17 -6.16 -5.90 -33.49
N HIS A 18 -6.23 -6.97 -34.28
CA HIS A 18 -7.11 -8.12 -34.01
C HIS A 18 -6.90 -8.72 -32.62
N ALA A 19 -5.65 -8.79 -32.13
CA ALA A 19 -5.34 -9.25 -30.78
C ALA A 19 -5.94 -8.34 -29.68
N MET A 20 -6.09 -7.04 -29.94
CA MET A 20 -6.72 -6.11 -28.99
C MET A 20 -8.24 -6.24 -28.99
N HIS A 21 -8.84 -6.63 -30.10
CA HIS A 21 -10.26 -6.95 -30.18
C HIS A 21 -10.59 -8.19 -29.32
N GLU A 22 -9.77 -9.23 -29.40
CA GLU A 22 -9.90 -10.41 -28.53
C GLU A 22 -9.74 -10.06 -27.03
N VAL A 23 -8.78 -9.19 -26.66
CA VAL A 23 -8.63 -8.74 -25.26
C VAL A 23 -9.82 -7.92 -24.77
N ARG A 24 -10.49 -7.17 -25.67
CA ARG A 24 -11.73 -6.45 -25.37
C ARG A 24 -12.91 -7.39 -25.17
N GLU A 25 -13.07 -8.41 -26.05
CA GLU A 25 -14.19 -9.35 -26.02
C GLU A 25 -14.03 -10.45 -24.97
N VAL A 26 -12.81 -10.97 -24.81
CA VAL A 26 -12.51 -12.04 -23.86
C VAL A 26 -12.36 -11.52 -22.43
N GLY A 27 -12.39 -10.23 -22.16
CA GLY A 27 -12.26 -9.61 -20.83
C GLY A 27 -11.81 -10.57 -19.73
N LEU A 28 -10.85 -10.22 -18.93
CA LEU A 28 -10.48 -11.07 -17.79
C LEU A 28 -11.74 -11.38 -16.98
N PRO A 29 -11.99 -12.67 -16.65
CA PRO A 29 -13.13 -13.01 -15.81
C PRO A 29 -13.14 -12.11 -14.57
N PRO A 30 -14.28 -11.51 -14.20
CA PRO A 30 -14.36 -10.52 -13.14
C PRO A 30 -13.68 -10.94 -11.84
N HIS A 31 -13.83 -12.20 -11.43
CA HIS A 31 -13.24 -12.77 -10.22
C HIS A 31 -11.70 -12.81 -10.26
N VAL A 32 -11.09 -13.06 -11.42
CA VAL A 32 -9.64 -13.17 -11.59
C VAL A 32 -8.91 -11.86 -11.20
N ILE A 33 -9.56 -10.72 -11.45
CA ILE A 33 -8.99 -9.41 -11.08
C ILE A 33 -8.81 -9.31 -9.57
N LEU A 34 -9.82 -9.68 -8.79
CA LEU A 34 -9.73 -9.67 -7.33
C LEU A 34 -8.76 -10.73 -6.80
N GLU A 35 -8.81 -11.93 -7.36
CA GLU A 35 -8.05 -13.08 -6.87
C GLU A 35 -6.55 -12.98 -7.13
N ILE A 36 -6.12 -12.28 -8.18
CA ILE A 36 -4.70 -12.13 -8.53
C ILE A 36 -4.12 -10.83 -7.95
N PHE A 37 -4.77 -9.69 -8.18
CA PHE A 37 -4.17 -8.41 -7.85
C PHE A 37 -4.24 -8.09 -6.35
N LEU A 38 -5.37 -8.37 -5.75
CA LEU A 38 -5.65 -7.94 -4.39
C LEU A 38 -4.77 -8.64 -3.33
N PRO A 39 -4.57 -9.97 -3.34
CA PRO A 39 -3.74 -10.64 -2.34
C PRO A 39 -2.31 -10.12 -2.31
N VAL A 40 -1.70 -9.91 -3.48
CA VAL A 40 -0.32 -9.42 -3.58
C VAL A 40 -0.18 -8.00 -3.06
N MET A 41 -1.08 -7.11 -3.51
CA MET A 41 -1.06 -5.70 -3.10
C MET A 41 -1.26 -5.55 -1.59
N LEU A 42 -2.29 -6.19 -1.04
CA LEU A 42 -2.60 -6.14 0.39
C LEU A 42 -1.50 -6.73 1.26
N PHE A 43 -0.88 -7.81 0.82
CA PHE A 43 0.24 -8.41 1.54
C PHE A 43 1.41 -7.45 1.68
N TRP A 44 1.77 -6.76 0.57
CA TRP A 44 2.84 -5.78 0.58
C TRP A 44 2.52 -4.54 1.42
N GLU A 45 1.33 -3.99 1.28
CA GLU A 45 0.87 -2.83 2.05
C GLU A 45 0.84 -3.13 3.55
N THR A 46 0.34 -4.31 3.92
CA THR A 46 0.33 -4.78 5.31
C THR A 46 1.74 -4.91 5.86
N ARG A 47 2.66 -5.47 5.08
CA ARG A 47 4.06 -5.63 5.48
C ARG A 47 4.74 -4.29 5.77
N ASN A 48 4.37 -3.23 5.03
CA ASN A 48 4.92 -1.88 5.18
C ASN A 48 4.13 -1.02 6.20
N THR A 49 3.22 -1.62 6.94
CA THR A 49 2.42 -0.92 7.96
C THR A 49 2.91 -1.28 9.36
N SER A 50 3.23 -0.27 10.17
CA SER A 50 3.70 -0.46 11.55
C SER A 50 2.57 -0.96 12.45
N TRP A 51 2.67 -2.23 12.90
CA TRP A 51 1.72 -2.82 13.85
C TRP A 51 1.70 -2.07 15.19
N ARG A 52 2.84 -1.62 15.69
CA ARG A 52 2.95 -0.87 16.96
C ARG A 52 2.11 0.40 16.93
N GLU A 53 2.24 1.18 15.86
CA GLU A 53 1.47 2.41 15.68
C GLU A 53 0.00 2.14 15.42
N ALA A 54 -0.32 1.17 14.55
CA ALA A 54 -1.69 0.76 14.27
C ALA A 54 -2.42 0.34 15.55
N ARG A 55 -1.77 -0.44 16.43
CA ARG A 55 -2.34 -0.87 17.70
C ARG A 55 -2.68 0.29 18.65
N THR A 56 -1.88 1.36 18.66
CA THR A 56 -2.16 2.53 19.51
C THR A 56 -3.42 3.28 19.10
N ARG A 57 -3.80 3.21 17.80
CA ARG A 57 -4.96 3.88 17.21
C ARG A 57 -6.04 2.92 16.73
N LEU A 58 -6.00 1.66 17.18
CA LEU A 58 -6.83 0.57 16.66
C LEU A 58 -8.33 0.89 16.67
N ARG A 59 -8.84 1.55 17.71
CA ARG A 59 -10.25 1.96 17.76
C ARG A 59 -10.64 2.88 16.60
N GLY A 60 -9.82 3.89 16.31
CA GLY A 60 -10.07 4.81 15.21
C GLY A 60 -9.98 4.10 13.86
N ILE A 61 -8.96 3.26 13.68
CA ILE A 61 -8.73 2.47 12.47
C ILE A 61 -9.90 1.50 12.21
N LEU A 62 -10.36 0.77 13.23
CA LEU A 62 -11.50 -0.13 13.10
C LEU A 62 -12.79 0.64 12.77
N LEU A 63 -13.07 1.75 13.45
CA LEU A 63 -14.24 2.57 13.16
C LEU A 63 -14.21 3.14 11.74
N SER A 64 -13.07 3.65 11.30
CA SER A 64 -12.93 4.18 9.94
C SER A 64 -12.89 3.07 8.88
N GLY A 65 -12.24 1.94 9.17
CA GLY A 65 -12.14 0.82 8.23
C GLY A 65 -13.41 -0.02 8.10
N THR A 66 -14.34 0.06 9.06
CA THR A 66 -15.60 -0.69 9.02
C THR A 66 -16.83 0.22 8.98
N VAL A 67 -17.10 0.95 10.06
CA VAL A 67 -18.34 1.73 10.19
C VAL A 67 -18.40 2.87 9.17
N LEU A 68 -17.29 3.57 8.91
CA LEU A 68 -17.23 4.61 7.87
C LEU A 68 -17.47 4.04 6.48
N VAL A 69 -16.92 2.86 6.17
CA VAL A 69 -17.11 2.18 4.88
C VAL A 69 -18.60 1.86 4.69
N ILE A 70 -19.22 1.19 5.66
CA ILE A 70 -20.65 0.88 5.64
C ILE A 70 -21.47 2.16 5.48
N PHE A 71 -21.20 3.17 6.31
CA PHE A 71 -21.87 4.47 6.26
C PHE A 71 -21.75 5.13 4.89
N THR A 72 -20.53 5.18 4.33
CA THR A 72 -20.27 5.79 3.02
C THR A 72 -20.98 5.05 1.91
N ALA A 73 -20.93 3.71 1.90
CA ALA A 73 -21.61 2.88 0.91
C ALA A 73 -23.12 3.14 0.90
N PHE A 74 -23.74 3.12 2.08
CA PHE A 74 -25.19 3.35 2.19
C PHE A 74 -25.60 4.79 1.88
N VAL A 75 -24.82 5.80 2.29
CA VAL A 75 -25.12 7.21 1.99
C VAL A 75 -25.02 7.46 0.48
N ILE A 76 -24.01 6.94 -0.19
CA ILE A 76 -23.89 7.05 -1.65
C ILE A 76 -25.09 6.35 -2.32
N ALA A 77 -25.37 5.10 -1.94
CA ALA A 77 -26.49 4.33 -2.49
C ALA A 77 -27.83 5.07 -2.31
N TRP A 78 -28.09 5.59 -1.11
CA TRP A 78 -29.31 6.32 -0.80
C TRP A 78 -29.45 7.59 -1.63
N VAL A 79 -28.38 8.38 -1.74
CA VAL A 79 -28.39 9.63 -2.53
C VAL A 79 -28.60 9.32 -4.02
N LEU A 80 -27.89 8.34 -4.57
CA LEU A 80 -28.03 7.97 -5.98
C LEU A 80 -29.43 7.41 -6.29
N HIS A 81 -29.98 6.59 -5.41
CA HIS A 81 -31.32 6.03 -5.59
C HIS A 81 -32.41 7.10 -5.47
N THR A 82 -32.33 7.94 -4.43
CA THR A 82 -33.41 8.88 -4.10
C THR A 82 -33.39 10.16 -4.94
N PHE A 83 -32.21 10.73 -5.19
CA PHE A 83 -32.08 12.06 -5.78
C PHE A 83 -31.58 12.05 -7.22
N MET A 84 -30.85 11.00 -7.62
CA MET A 84 -30.24 10.93 -8.94
C MET A 84 -30.96 9.99 -9.90
N GLY A 85 -32.08 9.40 -9.49
CA GLY A 85 -32.92 8.56 -10.36
C GLY A 85 -32.29 7.22 -10.73
N VAL A 86 -31.32 6.72 -9.95
CA VAL A 86 -30.83 5.34 -10.11
C VAL A 86 -31.88 4.41 -9.52
N TYR A 87 -32.84 4.01 -10.35
CA TYR A 87 -34.05 3.29 -9.91
C TYR A 87 -33.76 1.94 -9.26
N LEU A 88 -32.72 1.24 -9.69
CA LEU A 88 -32.35 -0.06 -9.14
C LEU A 88 -31.52 0.11 -7.88
N TRP A 89 -32.10 -0.19 -6.71
CA TRP A 89 -31.41 -0.07 -5.43
C TRP A 89 -30.10 -0.85 -5.36
N HIS A 90 -30.08 -2.08 -5.89
CA HIS A 90 -28.88 -2.91 -5.89
C HIS A 90 -27.75 -2.31 -6.74
N VAL A 91 -28.05 -1.64 -7.86
CA VAL A 91 -27.05 -0.91 -8.67
C VAL A 91 -26.45 0.23 -7.87
N ALA A 92 -27.30 1.04 -7.23
CA ALA A 92 -26.85 2.14 -6.38
C ALA A 92 -26.00 1.63 -5.19
N LEU A 93 -26.38 0.49 -4.60
CA LEU A 93 -25.66 -0.14 -3.51
C LEU A 93 -24.27 -0.64 -3.95
N ILE A 94 -24.18 -1.31 -5.10
CA ILE A 94 -22.90 -1.79 -5.65
C ILE A 94 -21.96 -0.59 -5.95
N ILE A 95 -22.48 0.49 -6.55
CA ILE A 95 -21.70 1.72 -6.77
C ILE A 95 -21.22 2.29 -5.42
N GLY A 96 -22.11 2.37 -4.44
CA GLY A 96 -21.77 2.86 -3.11
C GLY A 96 -20.68 2.03 -2.44
N VAL A 97 -20.78 0.70 -2.50
CA VAL A 97 -19.79 -0.23 -1.94
C VAL A 97 -18.45 -0.12 -2.69
N ALA A 98 -18.46 -0.09 -4.02
CA ALA A 98 -17.23 0.07 -4.81
C ALA A 98 -16.51 1.39 -4.55
N LEU A 99 -17.25 2.46 -4.22
CA LEU A 99 -16.70 3.78 -3.92
C LEU A 99 -16.39 4.01 -2.43
N ALA A 100 -16.73 3.09 -1.55
CA ALA A 100 -16.50 3.25 -0.12
C ALA A 100 -15.01 3.17 0.29
N PRO A 101 -14.17 2.26 -0.24
CA PRO A 101 -12.78 2.12 0.17
C PRO A 101 -11.92 3.31 -0.24
N THR A 102 -10.82 3.52 0.50
CA THR A 102 -9.80 4.53 0.21
C THR A 102 -8.48 3.87 -0.15
N ASP A 103 -7.70 4.49 -1.03
CA ASP A 103 -6.48 3.92 -1.60
C ASP A 103 -5.25 4.19 -0.72
N ALA A 104 -4.62 3.14 -0.20
CA ALA A 104 -3.38 3.23 0.57
C ALA A 104 -2.19 3.66 -0.27
N VAL A 105 -2.15 3.31 -1.56
CA VAL A 105 -1.05 3.69 -2.49
C VAL A 105 -1.02 5.19 -2.70
N ALA A 106 -2.19 5.81 -2.87
CA ALA A 106 -2.30 7.25 -2.98
C ALA A 106 -1.80 7.97 -1.70
N VAL A 107 -2.04 7.36 -0.52
CA VAL A 107 -1.55 7.87 0.77
C VAL A 107 -0.03 7.76 0.88
N ALA A 108 0.59 6.74 0.29
CA ALA A 108 2.05 6.58 0.31
C ALA A 108 2.79 7.76 -0.36
N THR A 109 2.18 8.42 -1.35
CA THR A 109 2.76 9.61 -2.01
C THR A 109 2.85 10.83 -1.09
N LEU A 110 2.28 10.76 0.11
CA LEU A 110 2.29 11.81 1.12
C LEU A 110 3.44 11.66 2.13
N ASN A 111 4.31 10.66 1.97
CA ASN A 111 5.50 10.50 2.81
C ASN A 111 6.32 11.80 2.83
N GLY A 112 6.79 12.18 4.01
CA GLY A 112 7.52 13.45 4.22
C GLY A 112 6.65 14.72 4.23
N LYS A 113 5.35 14.65 3.88
CA LYS A 113 4.43 15.80 3.89
C LYS A 113 3.46 15.79 5.07
N LEU A 114 3.25 14.64 5.67
CA LEU A 114 2.39 14.42 6.83
C LEU A 114 3.16 13.68 7.93
N PRO A 115 2.74 13.84 9.20
CA PRO A 115 3.28 13.04 10.30
C PRO A 115 3.16 11.55 10.00
N LYS A 116 4.20 10.77 10.28
CA LYS A 116 4.23 9.33 10.04
C LYS A 116 3.04 8.61 10.69
N SER A 117 2.71 8.99 11.92
CA SER A 117 1.56 8.43 12.64
C SER A 117 0.22 8.64 11.91
N SER A 118 0.07 9.73 11.15
CA SER A 118 -1.10 9.97 10.30
C SER A 118 -1.09 9.08 9.06
N ILE A 119 0.07 8.92 8.42
CA ILE A 119 0.24 8.05 7.25
C ILE A 119 -0.02 6.59 7.64
N THR A 120 0.57 6.11 8.73
CA THR A 120 0.34 4.75 9.23
C THR A 120 -1.13 4.51 9.56
N THR A 121 -1.81 5.50 10.17
CA THR A 121 -3.25 5.39 10.45
C THR A 121 -4.07 5.27 9.17
N LEU A 122 -3.79 6.09 8.15
CA LEU A 122 -4.49 6.06 6.87
C LEU A 122 -4.22 4.75 6.10
N LYS A 123 -2.97 4.25 6.12
CA LYS A 123 -2.63 2.95 5.52
C LYS A 123 -3.34 1.81 6.22
N ALA A 124 -3.32 1.77 7.55
CA ALA A 124 -4.00 0.73 8.33
C ALA A 124 -5.53 0.81 8.19
N GLU A 125 -6.10 2.00 8.06
CA GLU A 125 -7.51 2.21 7.72
C GLU A 125 -7.82 1.60 6.35
N ALA A 126 -6.99 1.88 5.33
CA ALA A 126 -7.17 1.36 3.98
C ALA A 126 -7.15 -0.18 3.93
N LEU A 127 -6.25 -0.82 4.67
CA LEU A 127 -6.19 -2.30 4.76
C LEU A 127 -7.48 -2.93 5.31
N ILE A 128 -8.10 -2.29 6.31
CA ILE A 128 -9.33 -2.81 6.92
C ILE A 128 -10.54 -2.48 6.04
N ASN A 129 -10.54 -1.30 5.41
CA ASN A 129 -11.65 -0.91 4.55
C ASN A 129 -11.76 -1.78 3.30
N ASP A 130 -10.64 -2.26 2.75
CA ASP A 130 -10.64 -3.17 1.62
C ASP A 130 -11.29 -4.51 1.98
N GLY A 131 -10.94 -5.07 3.15
CA GLY A 131 -11.61 -6.27 3.67
C GLY A 131 -13.11 -6.07 3.91
N THR A 132 -13.48 -4.93 4.50
CA THR A 132 -14.88 -4.57 4.73
C THR A 132 -15.65 -4.42 3.44
N THR A 133 -15.05 -3.77 2.44
CA THR A 133 -15.67 -3.53 1.14
C THR A 133 -15.97 -4.82 0.40
N LEU A 134 -15.04 -5.80 0.39
CA LEU A 134 -15.29 -7.05 -0.30
C LEU A 134 -16.39 -7.90 0.35
N VAL A 135 -16.47 -7.90 1.67
CA VAL A 135 -17.59 -8.56 2.35
C VAL A 135 -18.91 -7.85 2.04
N LEU A 136 -18.93 -6.52 2.03
CA LEU A 136 -20.11 -5.76 1.62
C LEU A 136 -20.45 -5.97 0.15
N PHE A 137 -19.46 -6.11 -0.71
CA PHE A 137 -19.66 -6.39 -2.13
C PHE A 137 -20.31 -7.75 -2.35
N ALA A 138 -19.83 -8.79 -1.66
CA ALA A 138 -20.47 -10.10 -1.71
C ALA A 138 -21.93 -10.05 -1.24
N LEU A 139 -22.24 -9.31 -0.18
CA LEU A 139 -23.61 -9.08 0.29
C LEU A 139 -24.45 -8.29 -0.73
N ALA A 140 -23.88 -7.26 -1.36
CA ALA A 140 -24.57 -6.46 -2.37
C ALA A 140 -24.90 -7.29 -3.62
N LEU A 141 -24.02 -8.22 -4.01
CA LEU A 141 -24.28 -9.16 -5.11
C LEU A 141 -25.41 -10.15 -4.76
N GLN A 142 -25.51 -10.62 -3.52
CA GLN A 142 -26.63 -11.45 -3.08
C GLN A 142 -27.97 -10.69 -3.18
N VAL A 143 -27.98 -9.40 -2.77
CA VAL A 143 -29.14 -8.54 -2.94
C VAL A 143 -29.49 -8.34 -4.41
N ALA A 144 -28.50 -8.19 -5.30
CA ALA A 144 -28.70 -8.09 -6.74
C ALA A 144 -29.28 -9.38 -7.33
N GLY A 145 -28.92 -10.54 -6.79
CA GLY A 145 -29.48 -11.85 -7.13
C GLY A 145 -30.91 -12.09 -6.58
N GLY A 146 -31.52 -11.10 -5.93
CA GLY A 146 -32.90 -11.19 -5.43
C GLY A 146 -33.07 -11.85 -4.05
N HIS A 147 -31.97 -12.06 -3.31
CA HIS A 147 -32.05 -12.60 -1.96
C HIS A 147 -32.37 -11.47 -0.95
N GLU A 148 -33.43 -11.66 -0.18
CA GLU A 148 -33.72 -10.77 0.95
C GLU A 148 -32.80 -11.09 2.11
N LEU A 149 -31.87 -10.18 2.40
CA LEU A 149 -30.97 -10.31 3.55
C LEU A 149 -31.55 -9.59 4.76
N ALA A 150 -31.95 -10.34 5.78
CA ALA A 150 -32.25 -9.75 7.07
C ALA A 150 -30.97 -9.15 7.69
N LEU A 151 -31.08 -7.98 8.36
CA LEU A 151 -29.95 -7.30 8.99
C LEU A 151 -29.17 -8.23 9.95
N GLY A 152 -29.85 -9.11 10.69
CA GLY A 152 -29.23 -10.10 11.56
C GLY A 152 -28.36 -11.09 10.81
N THR A 153 -28.85 -11.61 9.68
CA THR A 153 -28.11 -12.55 8.84
C THR A 153 -26.92 -11.88 8.19
N ALA A 154 -27.08 -10.69 7.62
CA ALA A 154 -26.00 -9.93 6.99
C ALA A 154 -24.88 -9.57 7.99
N SER A 155 -25.24 -9.14 9.22
CA SER A 155 -24.24 -8.87 10.26
C SER A 155 -23.55 -10.14 10.74
N GLY A 156 -24.28 -11.25 10.88
CA GLY A 156 -23.73 -12.56 11.21
C GLY A 156 -22.71 -13.02 10.16
N MET A 157 -23.06 -12.96 8.87
CA MET A 157 -22.17 -13.28 7.76
C MET A 157 -20.89 -12.42 7.78
N PHE A 158 -21.05 -11.12 8.02
CA PHE A 158 -19.91 -10.20 8.11
C PHE A 158 -18.92 -10.60 9.21
N PHE A 159 -19.38 -10.75 10.45
CA PHE A 159 -18.51 -11.14 11.58
C PHE A 159 -17.89 -12.51 11.40
N PHE A 160 -18.65 -13.45 10.86
CA PHE A 160 -18.18 -14.81 10.63
C PHE A 160 -17.10 -14.86 9.55
N SER A 161 -17.29 -14.12 8.46
CA SER A 161 -16.31 -13.98 7.38
C SER A 161 -14.97 -13.43 7.90
N PHE A 162 -15.01 -12.40 8.75
CA PHE A 162 -13.82 -11.85 9.39
C PHE A 162 -13.16 -12.84 10.36
N LEU A 163 -13.95 -13.60 11.13
CA LEU A 163 -13.43 -14.59 12.08
C LEU A 163 -12.68 -15.73 11.36
N ILE A 164 -13.32 -16.32 10.35
CA ILE A 164 -12.70 -17.39 9.55
C ILE A 164 -11.45 -16.88 8.86
N GLY A 165 -11.54 -15.72 8.18
CA GLY A 165 -10.39 -15.10 7.53
C GLY A 165 -9.23 -14.90 8.49
N SER A 166 -9.50 -14.42 9.72
CA SER A 166 -8.47 -14.24 10.74
C SER A 166 -7.84 -15.55 11.19
N LEU A 167 -8.62 -16.60 11.40
CA LEU A 167 -8.12 -17.92 11.83
C LEU A 167 -7.27 -18.57 10.73
N VAL A 168 -7.74 -18.53 9.48
CA VAL A 168 -7.00 -19.05 8.32
C VAL A 168 -5.71 -18.28 8.11
N GLY A 169 -5.78 -16.94 8.15
CA GLY A 169 -4.61 -16.09 8.01
C GLY A 169 -3.55 -16.36 9.08
N LEU A 170 -3.96 -16.59 10.34
CA LEU A 170 -3.07 -16.97 11.43
C LEU A 170 -2.43 -18.34 11.19
N ALA A 171 -3.22 -19.32 10.76
CA ALA A 171 -2.74 -20.68 10.49
C ALA A 171 -1.73 -20.69 9.33
N VAL A 172 -2.06 -20.03 8.21
CA VAL A 172 -1.18 -19.90 7.04
C VAL A 172 0.08 -19.11 7.40
N GLY A 173 -0.04 -17.99 8.10
CA GLY A 173 1.09 -17.17 8.53
C GLY A 173 2.04 -17.94 9.46
N TRP A 174 1.51 -18.72 10.39
CA TRP A 174 2.30 -19.56 11.29
C TRP A 174 3.01 -20.71 10.53
N GLY A 175 2.30 -21.41 9.65
CA GLY A 175 2.87 -22.47 8.82
C GLY A 175 3.94 -21.93 7.87
N ALA A 176 3.67 -20.81 7.19
CA ALA A 176 4.61 -20.15 6.31
C ALA A 176 5.86 -19.67 7.06
N ASN A 177 5.70 -19.16 8.31
CA ASN A 177 6.84 -18.76 9.12
C ASN A 177 7.76 -19.93 9.48
N LYS A 178 7.20 -21.10 9.78
CA LYS A 178 7.99 -22.31 10.02
C LYS A 178 8.72 -22.80 8.77
N LEU A 179 8.01 -22.84 7.63
CA LEU A 179 8.59 -23.33 6.38
C LEU A 179 9.71 -22.41 5.85
N ARG A 180 9.50 -21.09 5.87
CA ARG A 180 10.51 -20.13 5.35
C ARG A 180 11.84 -20.17 6.10
N ALA A 181 11.84 -20.57 7.37
CA ALA A 181 13.06 -20.69 8.16
C ALA A 181 14.02 -21.77 7.62
N HIS A 182 13.50 -22.77 6.91
CA HIS A 182 14.27 -23.86 6.32
C HIS A 182 14.77 -23.57 4.90
N ILE A 183 14.30 -22.48 4.26
CA ILE A 183 14.68 -22.13 2.89
C ILE A 183 15.97 -21.30 2.93
N GLY A 184 17.07 -21.90 2.46
CA GLY A 184 18.40 -21.27 2.46
C GLY A 184 18.64 -20.35 1.27
N ASN A 185 18.11 -20.70 0.09
CA ASN A 185 18.30 -19.91 -1.15
C ASN A 185 17.39 -18.68 -1.16
N PRO A 186 17.93 -17.46 -1.35
CA PRO A 186 17.13 -16.22 -1.32
C PRO A 186 16.04 -16.15 -2.39
N MET A 187 16.27 -16.68 -3.59
CA MET A 187 15.26 -16.68 -4.66
C MET A 187 14.10 -17.59 -4.30
N ASN A 188 14.37 -18.83 -3.89
CA ASN A 188 13.34 -19.80 -3.48
C ASN A 188 12.54 -19.27 -2.27
N PHE A 189 13.21 -18.57 -1.34
CA PHE A 189 12.57 -17.91 -0.22
C PHE A 189 11.55 -16.86 -0.68
N ASN A 190 11.95 -15.98 -1.60
CA ASN A 190 11.06 -14.92 -2.09
C ASN A 190 9.93 -15.47 -2.95
N VAL A 191 10.17 -16.48 -3.78
CA VAL A 191 9.11 -17.19 -4.52
C VAL A 191 8.11 -17.82 -3.54
N PHE A 192 8.59 -18.51 -2.50
CA PHE A 192 7.71 -19.08 -1.47
C PHE A 192 6.87 -18.00 -0.77
N VAL A 193 7.51 -16.91 -0.32
CA VAL A 193 6.78 -15.81 0.35
C VAL A 193 5.75 -15.18 -0.59
N PHE A 194 6.02 -15.14 -1.91
CA PHE A 194 5.09 -14.65 -2.93
C PHE A 194 3.84 -15.53 -3.08
N THR A 195 3.93 -16.84 -2.82
CA THR A 195 2.75 -17.73 -2.86
C THR A 195 1.85 -17.62 -1.62
N VAL A 196 2.37 -17.13 -0.50
CA VAL A 196 1.64 -17.08 0.77
C VAL A 196 0.33 -16.29 0.71
N PRO A 197 0.27 -15.07 0.14
CA PRO A 197 -0.98 -14.33 0.03
C PRO A 197 -2.05 -15.07 -0.77
N PHE A 198 -1.69 -15.78 -1.82
CA PHE A 198 -2.62 -16.59 -2.60
C PHE A 198 -3.16 -17.78 -1.78
N ILE A 199 -2.28 -18.49 -1.08
CA ILE A 199 -2.66 -19.60 -0.21
C ILE A 199 -3.64 -19.11 0.87
N ALA A 200 -3.35 -17.98 1.51
CA ALA A 200 -4.22 -17.42 2.53
C ALA A 200 -5.59 -17.01 1.97
N PHE A 201 -5.58 -16.37 0.80
CA PHE A 201 -6.78 -15.91 0.12
C PHE A 201 -7.69 -17.08 -0.28
N PHE A 202 -7.20 -17.98 -1.12
CA PHE A 202 -7.98 -19.09 -1.63
C PHE A 202 -8.45 -20.05 -0.54
N LEU A 203 -7.55 -20.39 0.40
CA LEU A 203 -7.92 -21.29 1.50
C LEU A 203 -9.04 -20.70 2.37
N SER A 204 -9.07 -19.38 2.55
CA SER A 204 -10.14 -18.72 3.32
C SER A 204 -11.46 -18.72 2.57
N GLU A 205 -11.45 -18.49 1.25
CA GLU A 205 -12.66 -18.42 0.44
C GLU A 205 -13.28 -19.81 0.15
N GLU A 206 -12.47 -20.88 0.19
CA GLU A 206 -12.95 -22.25 0.07
C GLU A 206 -13.58 -22.79 1.38
N ILE A 207 -13.30 -22.16 2.52
CA ILE A 207 -13.89 -22.59 3.80
C ILE A 207 -15.29 -21.97 3.92
N GLU A 208 -16.31 -22.79 3.68
CA GLU A 208 -17.72 -22.44 3.81
C GLU A 208 -18.43 -23.42 4.76
N PRO A 209 -18.31 -23.22 6.09
CA PRO A 209 -18.90 -24.11 7.08
C PRO A 209 -20.43 -24.13 7.08
N PHE A 210 -21.04 -23.04 6.64
CA PHE A 210 -22.47 -22.89 6.48
C PHE A 210 -22.77 -22.26 5.12
N GLU A 211 -23.84 -22.64 4.48
CA GLU A 211 -24.25 -22.16 3.17
C GLU A 211 -24.29 -20.62 3.12
N GLY A 212 -23.53 -20.03 2.21
CA GLY A 212 -23.39 -18.57 2.05
C GLY A 212 -22.44 -17.88 3.05
N MET A 213 -21.79 -18.60 3.97
CA MET A 213 -20.87 -18.03 4.98
C MET A 213 -19.41 -18.38 4.68
N LYS A 214 -18.82 -17.71 3.70
CA LYS A 214 -17.41 -17.88 3.34
C LYS A 214 -16.48 -17.04 4.20
N GLY A 215 -15.24 -17.51 4.39
CA GLY A 215 -14.19 -16.73 5.02
C GLY A 215 -13.73 -15.58 4.10
N SER A 216 -13.30 -14.46 4.68
CA SER A 216 -12.73 -13.35 3.90
C SER A 216 -11.28 -13.63 3.54
N GLY A 217 -10.99 -13.86 2.25
CA GLY A 217 -9.66 -14.02 1.72
C GLY A 217 -8.75 -12.81 2.02
N VAL A 218 -9.31 -11.60 1.93
CA VAL A 218 -8.59 -10.35 2.25
C VAL A 218 -8.15 -10.29 3.70
N VAL A 219 -9.04 -10.59 4.63
CA VAL A 219 -8.68 -10.61 6.06
C VAL A 219 -7.61 -11.68 6.33
N ALA A 220 -7.70 -12.83 5.67
CA ALA A 220 -6.71 -13.88 5.80
C ALA A 220 -5.32 -13.42 5.33
N VAL A 221 -5.23 -12.74 4.18
CA VAL A 221 -3.98 -12.18 3.66
C VAL A 221 -3.39 -11.14 4.62
N VAL A 222 -4.20 -10.21 5.12
CA VAL A 222 -3.76 -9.15 6.04
C VAL A 222 -3.23 -9.75 7.35
N VAL A 223 -3.96 -10.70 7.93
CA VAL A 223 -3.54 -11.36 9.19
C VAL A 223 -2.26 -12.18 8.98
N ALA A 224 -2.15 -12.94 7.88
CA ALA A 224 -0.95 -13.69 7.55
C ALA A 224 0.26 -12.76 7.36
N ALA A 225 0.09 -11.64 6.65
CA ALA A 225 1.14 -10.65 6.42
C ALA A 225 1.60 -9.98 7.72
N PHE A 226 0.69 -9.58 8.61
CA PHE A 226 1.05 -9.05 9.94
C PHE A 226 1.81 -10.06 10.78
N TYR A 227 1.36 -11.33 10.79
CA TYR A 227 2.05 -12.38 11.52
C TYR A 227 3.49 -12.58 11.00
N LEU A 228 3.66 -12.68 9.68
CA LEU A 228 4.96 -12.84 9.04
C LEU A 228 5.88 -11.63 9.24
N THR A 229 5.33 -10.43 9.27
CA THR A 229 6.07 -9.19 9.53
C THR A 229 6.54 -9.12 10.97
N TYR A 230 5.67 -9.46 11.92
CA TYR A 230 6.00 -9.49 13.35
C TYR A 230 7.11 -10.50 13.67
N ARG A 231 7.10 -11.69 13.05
CA ARG A 231 8.11 -12.74 13.23
C ARG A 231 9.33 -12.59 12.29
N GLY A 232 9.29 -11.63 11.37
CA GLY A 232 10.33 -11.42 10.37
C GLY A 232 11.73 -11.23 10.92
N PRO A 233 11.94 -10.33 11.91
CA PRO A 233 13.26 -10.08 12.47
C PRO A 233 13.97 -11.32 12.99
N ASP A 234 13.21 -12.28 13.57
CA ASP A 234 13.76 -13.49 14.17
C ASP A 234 14.10 -14.60 13.16
N THR A 235 13.48 -14.58 11.97
CA THR A 235 13.50 -15.73 11.06
C THR A 235 14.08 -15.43 9.68
N ILE A 236 14.17 -14.17 9.28
CA ILE A 236 14.60 -13.78 7.94
C ILE A 236 16.09 -13.44 7.92
N LYS A 237 16.88 -14.19 7.14
CA LYS A 237 18.30 -13.89 6.91
C LYS A 237 18.46 -12.54 6.16
N PRO A 238 19.54 -11.77 6.43
CA PRO A 238 19.78 -10.48 5.76
C PRO A 238 19.74 -10.56 4.23
N GLN A 239 20.32 -11.59 3.64
CA GLN A 239 20.31 -11.82 2.20
C GLN A 239 18.89 -11.91 1.63
N ASN A 240 17.98 -12.63 2.30
CA ASN A 240 16.59 -12.77 1.87
C ASN A 240 15.83 -11.44 1.90
N ARG A 241 16.17 -10.55 2.85
CA ARG A 241 15.60 -9.18 2.90
C ARG A 241 16.13 -8.31 1.78
N PHE A 242 17.42 -8.38 1.49
CA PHE A 242 18.07 -7.58 0.46
C PHE A 242 17.47 -7.84 -0.92
N TYR A 243 17.27 -9.10 -1.29
CA TYR A 243 16.62 -9.46 -2.57
C TYR A 243 15.09 -9.26 -2.56
N GLY A 244 14.45 -9.43 -1.41
CA GLY A 244 12.99 -9.37 -1.31
C GLY A 244 12.40 -7.98 -1.52
N LEU A 245 13.00 -6.94 -0.96
CA LEU A 245 12.47 -5.58 -1.04
C LEU A 245 12.31 -5.08 -2.49
N PRO A 246 13.34 -5.14 -3.36
CA PRO A 246 13.20 -4.71 -4.76
C PRO A 246 12.18 -5.53 -5.54
N ILE A 247 12.14 -6.86 -5.34
CA ILE A 247 11.19 -7.74 -6.03
C ILE A 247 9.76 -7.35 -5.68
N TRP A 248 9.45 -7.20 -4.41
CA TRP A 248 8.11 -6.84 -3.97
C TRP A 248 7.69 -5.44 -4.43
N SER A 249 8.58 -4.45 -4.35
CA SER A 249 8.33 -3.09 -4.84
C SER A 249 8.04 -3.08 -6.34
N PHE A 250 8.83 -3.82 -7.13
CA PHE A 250 8.63 -3.95 -8.57
C PHE A 250 7.30 -4.64 -8.90
N VAL A 251 7.02 -5.79 -8.27
CA VAL A 251 5.78 -6.54 -8.52
C VAL A 251 4.55 -5.71 -8.19
N THR A 252 4.52 -5.07 -7.04
CA THR A 252 3.37 -4.24 -6.64
C THR A 252 3.20 -3.01 -7.52
N TYR A 253 4.31 -2.39 -7.96
CA TYR A 253 4.26 -1.30 -8.93
C TYR A 253 3.64 -1.75 -10.26
N VAL A 254 4.08 -2.90 -10.79
CA VAL A 254 3.53 -3.47 -12.04
C VAL A 254 2.06 -3.86 -11.87
N MET A 255 1.69 -4.50 -10.75
CA MET A 255 0.31 -4.90 -10.48
C MET A 255 -0.63 -3.68 -10.38
N ASN A 256 -0.23 -2.66 -9.63
CA ASN A 256 -0.99 -1.40 -9.60
C ASN A 256 -1.13 -0.77 -10.99
N GLY A 257 -0.02 -0.73 -11.75
CA GLY A 257 -0.03 -0.19 -13.09
C GLY A 257 -0.96 -0.96 -14.02
N ALA A 258 -0.92 -2.29 -13.96
CA ALA A 258 -1.77 -3.17 -14.76
C ALA A 258 -3.27 -2.94 -14.50
N LEU A 259 -3.68 -2.74 -13.23
CA LEU A 259 -5.07 -2.40 -12.91
C LEU A 259 -5.54 -1.12 -13.61
N PHE A 260 -4.73 -0.06 -13.58
CA PHE A 260 -5.08 1.19 -14.25
C PHE A 260 -5.15 1.03 -15.78
N VAL A 261 -4.24 0.25 -16.37
CA VAL A 261 -4.27 -0.04 -17.81
C VAL A 261 -5.51 -0.86 -18.17
N LEU A 262 -5.86 -1.89 -17.38
CA LEU A 262 -7.06 -2.71 -17.60
C LEU A 262 -8.35 -1.87 -17.57
N VAL A 263 -8.44 -0.92 -16.63
CA VAL A 263 -9.56 0.02 -16.61
C VAL A 263 -9.60 0.86 -17.87
N GLY A 264 -8.45 1.39 -18.30
CA GLY A 264 -8.36 2.15 -19.55
C GLY A 264 -8.80 1.34 -20.76
N VAL A 265 -8.46 0.05 -20.81
CA VAL A 265 -8.86 -0.87 -21.90
C VAL A 265 -10.38 -1.16 -21.89
N GLN A 266 -10.99 -1.27 -20.71
CA GLN A 266 -12.43 -1.57 -20.60
C GLN A 266 -13.34 -0.34 -20.72
N LEU A 267 -12.78 0.89 -20.55
CA LEU A 267 -13.57 2.11 -20.59
C LEU A 267 -14.31 2.36 -21.92
N PRO A 268 -13.71 2.15 -23.12
CA PRO A 268 -14.43 2.30 -24.38
C PRO A 268 -15.60 1.35 -24.51
N SER A 269 -15.43 0.09 -24.14
CA SER A 269 -16.48 -0.92 -24.13
C SER A 269 -17.62 -0.53 -23.18
N ALA A 270 -17.30 -0.05 -21.97
CA ALA A 270 -18.32 0.45 -21.05
C ALA A 270 -19.08 1.68 -21.62
N VAL A 271 -18.40 2.56 -22.36
CA VAL A 271 -19.04 3.72 -23.03
C VAL A 271 -19.93 3.27 -24.18
N GLU A 272 -19.48 2.33 -25.03
CA GLU A 272 -20.26 1.80 -26.15
C GLU A 272 -21.57 1.12 -25.68
N HIS A 273 -21.51 0.35 -24.60
CA HIS A 273 -22.70 -0.31 -24.03
C HIS A 273 -23.61 0.63 -23.23
N MET A 274 -23.08 1.81 -22.84
CA MET A 274 -23.89 2.83 -22.14
C MET A 274 -25.12 3.29 -22.93
N ASP A 275 -25.03 3.35 -24.26
CA ASP A 275 -26.19 3.74 -25.08
C ASP A 275 -27.36 2.78 -24.88
N GLY A 276 -27.10 1.47 -24.80
CA GLY A 276 -28.11 0.47 -24.45
C GLY A 276 -28.71 0.71 -23.07
N VAL A 277 -27.90 0.92 -22.06
CA VAL A 277 -28.34 1.18 -20.68
C VAL A 277 -29.10 2.51 -20.59
N VAL A 278 -28.64 3.55 -21.27
CA VAL A 278 -29.30 4.86 -21.35
C VAL A 278 -30.70 4.72 -21.92
N HIS A 279 -30.89 3.92 -23.01
CA HIS A 279 -32.21 3.68 -23.61
C HIS A 279 -33.08 2.78 -22.76
N GLU A 280 -32.55 1.70 -22.21
CA GLU A 280 -33.29 0.72 -21.41
C GLU A 280 -33.80 1.31 -20.10
N TYR A 281 -32.97 2.08 -19.40
CA TYR A 281 -33.30 2.67 -18.09
C TYR A 281 -33.63 4.16 -18.14
N ASN A 282 -33.78 4.72 -19.38
CA ASN A 282 -34.10 6.14 -19.61
C ASN A 282 -33.14 7.15 -18.91
N TYR A 283 -31.83 6.79 -18.87
CA TYR A 283 -30.80 7.68 -18.35
C TYR A 283 -30.24 8.59 -19.47
N ALA A 284 -30.12 9.89 -19.19
CA ALA A 284 -29.41 10.80 -20.10
C ALA A 284 -27.91 10.78 -19.77
N TRP A 285 -27.05 10.96 -20.78
CA TRP A 285 -25.59 11.13 -20.58
C TRP A 285 -25.24 12.22 -19.55
N ALA A 286 -26.01 13.34 -19.55
CA ALA A 286 -25.86 14.40 -18.56
C ALA A 286 -26.12 13.89 -17.13
N LEU A 287 -27.06 12.96 -16.96
CA LEU A 287 -27.35 12.34 -15.67
C LEU A 287 -26.18 11.44 -15.22
N ALA A 288 -25.60 10.64 -16.12
CA ALA A 288 -24.45 9.80 -15.78
C ALA A 288 -23.26 10.65 -15.32
N LEU A 289 -22.95 11.75 -16.01
CA LEU A 289 -21.91 12.69 -15.59
C LEU A 289 -22.24 13.36 -14.23
N ALA A 290 -23.51 13.73 -14.03
CA ALA A 290 -23.95 14.29 -12.76
C ALA A 290 -23.83 13.29 -11.61
N VAL A 291 -24.15 12.00 -11.84
CA VAL A 291 -23.97 10.92 -10.87
C VAL A 291 -22.51 10.77 -10.46
N ILE A 292 -21.56 10.85 -11.40
CA ILE A 292 -20.11 10.84 -11.07
C ILE A 292 -19.75 11.97 -10.11
N VAL A 293 -20.14 13.20 -10.43
CA VAL A 293 -19.80 14.38 -9.61
C VAL A 293 -20.47 14.29 -8.24
N VAL A 294 -21.74 13.91 -8.20
CA VAL A 294 -22.49 13.80 -6.94
C VAL A 294 -21.94 12.67 -6.08
N ALA A 295 -21.67 11.48 -6.64
CA ALA A 295 -21.09 10.37 -5.89
C ALA A 295 -19.71 10.73 -5.29
N TRP A 296 -18.88 11.45 -6.05
CA TRP A 296 -17.61 11.96 -5.57
C TRP A 296 -17.78 12.95 -4.41
N LEU A 297 -18.65 13.96 -4.56
CA LEU A 297 -18.93 14.93 -3.49
C LEU A 297 -19.51 14.28 -2.24
N VAL A 298 -20.47 13.38 -2.41
CA VAL A 298 -21.11 12.63 -1.31
C VAL A 298 -20.06 11.77 -0.58
N SER A 299 -19.14 11.15 -1.29
CA SER A 299 -18.08 10.35 -0.68
C SER A 299 -17.17 11.19 0.24
N ILE A 300 -16.81 12.40 -0.19
CA ILE A 300 -16.03 13.36 0.61
C ILE A 300 -16.85 13.85 1.79
N ALA A 301 -18.11 14.23 1.55
CA ALA A 301 -19.02 14.75 2.59
C ALA A 301 -19.31 13.69 3.67
N ALA A 302 -19.59 12.46 3.28
CA ALA A 302 -19.80 11.34 4.20
C ALA A 302 -18.57 11.12 5.10
N ARG A 303 -17.37 11.09 4.52
CA ARG A 303 -16.12 10.95 5.27
C ARG A 303 -15.90 12.16 6.21
N PHE A 304 -16.14 13.38 5.72
CA PHE A 304 -16.01 14.58 6.54
C PHE A 304 -16.95 14.55 7.76
N ILE A 305 -18.23 14.29 7.52
CA ILE A 305 -19.25 14.22 8.58
C ILE A 305 -18.90 13.12 9.59
N PHE A 306 -18.58 11.92 9.11
CA PHE A 306 -18.27 10.79 9.96
C PHE A 306 -17.06 11.06 10.87
N LEU A 307 -15.95 11.57 10.31
CA LEU A 307 -14.75 11.87 11.09
C LEU A 307 -15.01 12.94 12.15
N HIS A 308 -15.84 13.95 11.85
CA HIS A 308 -16.14 14.99 12.82
C HIS A 308 -17.07 14.50 13.92
N VAL A 309 -18.15 13.83 13.56
CA VAL A 309 -19.14 13.30 14.51
C VAL A 309 -18.51 12.22 15.40
N THR A 310 -17.83 11.25 14.80
CA THR A 310 -17.23 10.12 15.54
C THR A 310 -16.14 10.58 16.51
N ILE A 311 -15.27 11.50 16.08
CA ILE A 311 -14.21 12.03 16.96
C ILE A 311 -14.82 12.85 18.10
N ASP A 312 -15.85 13.63 17.84
CA ASP A 312 -16.50 14.42 18.90
C ASP A 312 -17.28 13.53 19.88
N ILE A 313 -17.89 12.44 19.40
CA ILE A 313 -18.49 11.40 20.27
C ILE A 313 -17.42 10.72 21.13
N ILE A 314 -16.30 10.28 20.53
CA ILE A 314 -15.20 9.65 21.26
C ILE A 314 -14.65 10.61 22.33
N ARG A 315 -14.52 11.90 22.03
CA ARG A 315 -14.06 12.91 22.99
C ARG A 315 -15.02 13.13 24.15
N ALA A 316 -16.32 13.00 23.89
CA ALA A 316 -17.34 13.13 24.92
C ALA A 316 -17.35 11.91 25.86
N LEU A 317 -17.16 10.71 25.30
CA LEU A 317 -17.22 9.44 26.04
C LEU A 317 -15.90 9.05 26.71
N ASP A 318 -14.76 9.24 26.02
CA ASP A 318 -13.41 8.86 26.51
C ASP A 318 -12.60 10.10 26.88
N ARG A 319 -12.44 10.35 28.18
CA ARG A 319 -11.69 11.48 28.76
C ARG A 319 -10.31 11.07 29.26
N SER A 320 -9.82 9.86 28.94
CA SER A 320 -8.52 9.37 29.38
C SER A 320 -7.34 10.23 28.87
N GLU A 321 -6.24 10.28 29.61
CA GLU A 321 -5.02 11.02 29.21
C GLU A 321 -4.45 10.49 27.90
N LYS A 322 -4.54 9.17 27.64
CA LYS A 322 -4.13 8.58 26.37
C LYS A 322 -4.93 9.15 25.21
N GLN A 323 -6.25 9.30 25.37
CA GLN A 323 -7.10 9.88 24.33
C GLN A 323 -6.80 11.36 24.09
N LYS A 324 -6.42 12.11 25.13
CA LYS A 324 -6.03 13.53 24.98
C LYS A 324 -4.78 13.68 24.12
N GLN A 325 -3.80 12.78 24.24
CA GLN A 325 -2.57 12.77 23.42
C GLN A 325 -2.84 12.42 21.94
N LEU A 326 -3.86 11.59 21.68
CA LEU A 326 -4.23 11.16 20.32
C LEU A 326 -5.17 12.14 19.59
N ARG A 327 -5.48 13.30 20.19
CA ARG A 327 -6.42 14.27 19.62
C ARG A 327 -5.90 14.87 18.31
N THR A 328 -6.66 14.70 17.25
CA THR A 328 -6.44 15.38 15.97
C THR A 328 -7.09 16.77 15.97
N THR A 329 -6.41 17.74 15.36
CA THR A 329 -6.96 19.10 15.18
C THR A 329 -8.06 19.10 14.11
N PHE A 330 -8.88 20.16 14.06
CA PHE A 330 -9.84 20.34 12.96
C PHE A 330 -9.14 20.29 11.59
N ARG A 331 -8.01 20.98 11.46
CA ARG A 331 -7.22 20.97 10.21
C ARG A 331 -6.71 19.58 9.85
N GLY A 332 -6.27 18.79 10.83
CA GLY A 332 -5.87 17.41 10.62
C GLY A 332 -7.03 16.52 10.15
N ARG A 333 -8.25 16.74 10.66
CA ARG A 333 -9.46 16.03 10.20
C ARG A 333 -9.80 16.36 8.75
N VAL A 334 -9.68 17.64 8.35
CA VAL A 334 -9.88 18.06 6.96
C VAL A 334 -8.85 17.39 6.05
N VAL A 335 -7.57 17.36 6.45
CA VAL A 335 -6.53 16.65 5.68
C VAL A 335 -6.87 15.16 5.56
N SER A 336 -7.27 14.48 6.65
CA SER A 336 -7.69 13.06 6.61
C SER A 336 -8.90 12.84 5.70
N THR A 337 -9.81 13.80 5.59
CA THR A 337 -10.94 13.76 4.67
C THR A 337 -10.46 13.77 3.22
N PHE A 338 -9.60 14.72 2.87
CA PHE A 338 -9.06 14.84 1.51
C PHE A 338 -8.02 13.75 1.17
N ALA A 339 -7.37 13.15 2.16
CA ALA A 339 -6.48 12.01 1.96
C ALA A 339 -7.21 10.70 1.61
N GLY A 340 -8.54 10.65 1.76
CA GLY A 340 -9.37 9.51 1.35
C GLY A 340 -9.59 9.45 -0.16
N LEU A 341 -8.51 9.34 -0.94
CA LEU A 341 -8.58 9.15 -2.39
C LEU A 341 -9.18 7.80 -2.75
N ARG A 342 -9.83 7.70 -3.90
CA ARG A 342 -10.33 6.44 -4.47
C ARG A 342 -9.33 5.92 -5.49
N GLY A 343 -9.13 4.61 -5.56
CA GLY A 343 -8.05 4.05 -6.37
C GLY A 343 -8.31 2.65 -6.92
N GLY A 344 -7.25 1.84 -6.98
CA GLY A 344 -7.24 0.55 -7.64
C GLY A 344 -8.27 -0.44 -7.11
N VAL A 345 -8.48 -0.52 -5.80
CA VAL A 345 -9.47 -1.44 -5.21
C VAL A 345 -10.90 -1.10 -5.63
N SER A 346 -11.27 0.19 -5.66
CA SER A 346 -12.59 0.62 -6.19
C SER A 346 -12.81 0.15 -7.63
N LEU A 347 -11.78 0.25 -8.47
CA LEU A 347 -11.84 -0.19 -9.86
C LEU A 347 -11.89 -1.72 -9.95
N ALA A 348 -11.10 -2.43 -9.16
CA ALA A 348 -11.11 -3.89 -9.11
C ALA A 348 -12.50 -4.42 -8.71
N VAL A 349 -13.14 -3.83 -7.71
CA VAL A 349 -14.49 -4.18 -7.28
C VAL A 349 -15.51 -3.92 -8.39
N ALA A 350 -15.45 -2.78 -9.06
CA ALA A 350 -16.37 -2.47 -10.17
C ALA A 350 -16.20 -3.42 -11.35
N LEU A 351 -14.95 -3.74 -11.71
CA LEU A 351 -14.65 -4.69 -12.79
C LEU A 351 -15.07 -6.13 -12.45
N SER A 352 -15.14 -6.46 -11.16
CA SER A 352 -15.54 -7.77 -10.66
C SER A 352 -17.05 -7.97 -10.53
N VAL A 353 -17.84 -6.98 -10.92
CA VAL A 353 -19.30 -7.16 -11.04
C VAL A 353 -19.59 -8.19 -12.12
N PRO A 354 -20.36 -9.27 -11.82
CA PRO A 354 -20.72 -10.30 -12.79
C PRO A 354 -21.48 -9.75 -14.01
N THR A 355 -21.35 -10.43 -15.13
CA THR A 355 -21.94 -9.99 -16.40
C THR A 355 -23.48 -10.07 -16.43
N ASP A 356 -24.06 -10.88 -15.57
CA ASP A 356 -25.51 -11.06 -15.38
C ASP A 356 -26.14 -9.96 -14.50
N VAL A 357 -25.34 -9.14 -13.82
CA VAL A 357 -25.87 -8.02 -13.02
C VAL A 357 -26.37 -6.91 -13.92
N PRO A 358 -27.63 -6.46 -13.76
CA PRO A 358 -28.18 -5.37 -14.55
C PRO A 358 -27.36 -4.09 -14.45
N ALA A 359 -27.23 -3.38 -15.58
CA ALA A 359 -26.49 -2.13 -15.67
C ALA A 359 -25.02 -2.19 -15.21
N ARG A 360 -24.35 -3.34 -15.39
CA ARG A 360 -22.93 -3.54 -15.07
C ARG A 360 -22.02 -2.45 -15.68
N ASP A 361 -22.20 -2.15 -16.95
CA ASP A 361 -21.39 -1.16 -17.66
C ASP A 361 -21.59 0.25 -17.11
N PHE A 362 -22.80 0.57 -16.66
CA PHE A 362 -23.08 1.81 -15.92
C PHE A 362 -22.32 1.87 -14.61
N ILE A 363 -22.28 0.77 -13.84
CA ILE A 363 -21.51 0.70 -12.59
C ILE A 363 -20.02 0.96 -12.86
N ILE A 364 -19.45 0.27 -13.85
CA ILE A 364 -18.03 0.43 -14.23
C ILE A 364 -17.74 1.87 -14.64
N PHE A 365 -18.59 2.45 -15.50
CA PHE A 365 -18.44 3.82 -15.97
C PHE A 365 -18.48 4.85 -14.84
N ILE A 366 -19.46 4.74 -13.93
CA ILE A 366 -19.59 5.66 -12.79
C ILE A 366 -18.39 5.52 -11.84
N VAL A 367 -18.01 4.31 -11.46
CA VAL A 367 -16.89 4.08 -10.54
C VAL A 367 -15.57 4.57 -11.16
N ALA A 368 -15.31 4.24 -12.42
CA ALA A 368 -14.12 4.72 -13.13
C ALA A 368 -14.09 6.26 -13.20
N GLY A 369 -15.21 6.89 -13.52
CA GLY A 369 -15.34 8.35 -13.53
C GLY A 369 -15.08 9.00 -12.18
N VAL A 370 -15.61 8.43 -11.09
CA VAL A 370 -15.37 8.94 -9.73
C VAL A 370 -13.91 8.75 -9.32
N VAL A 371 -13.29 7.61 -9.64
CA VAL A 371 -11.86 7.37 -9.34
C VAL A 371 -10.99 8.36 -10.10
N LEU A 372 -11.23 8.58 -11.39
CA LEU A 372 -10.53 9.58 -12.19
C LEU A 372 -10.69 10.98 -11.58
N LEU A 373 -11.92 11.37 -11.23
CA LEU A 373 -12.19 12.69 -10.63
C LEU A 373 -11.49 12.83 -9.27
N SER A 374 -11.50 11.78 -8.45
CA SER A 374 -10.78 11.74 -7.18
C SER A 374 -9.27 11.89 -7.37
N MET A 375 -8.67 11.14 -8.28
CA MET A 375 -7.23 11.20 -8.53
C MET A 375 -6.79 12.55 -9.11
N VAL A 376 -7.58 13.13 -10.04
CA VAL A 376 -7.23 14.41 -10.67
C VAL A 376 -7.53 15.56 -9.73
N VAL A 377 -8.79 15.75 -9.35
CA VAL A 377 -9.21 16.95 -8.62
C VAL A 377 -8.78 16.88 -7.16
N GLN A 378 -9.13 15.81 -6.47
CA GLN A 378 -8.83 15.68 -5.03
C GLN A 378 -7.33 15.47 -4.81
N GLY A 379 -6.64 14.72 -5.70
CA GLY A 379 -5.19 14.56 -5.66
C GLY A 379 -4.44 15.87 -5.87
N MET A 380 -4.91 16.76 -6.74
CA MET A 380 -4.33 18.10 -6.95
C MET A 380 -4.65 19.07 -5.79
N LEU A 381 -5.81 18.93 -5.16
CA LEU A 381 -6.19 19.77 -4.02
C LEU A 381 -5.47 19.37 -2.72
N LEU A 382 -5.12 18.12 -2.56
CA LEU A 382 -4.54 17.59 -1.32
C LEU A 382 -3.24 18.30 -0.88
N PRO A 383 -2.24 18.58 -1.73
CA PRO A 383 -1.06 19.36 -1.35
C PRO A 383 -1.41 20.78 -0.87
N LEU A 384 -2.44 21.41 -1.45
CA LEU A 384 -2.91 22.74 -1.04
C LEU A 384 -3.55 22.69 0.34
N VAL A 385 -4.36 21.64 0.61
CA VAL A 385 -5.00 21.40 1.92
C VAL A 385 -3.95 21.13 2.99
N ILE A 386 -2.90 20.34 2.68
CA ILE A 386 -1.79 20.08 3.60
C ILE A 386 -1.04 21.38 3.94
N ARG A 387 -0.71 22.20 2.95
CA ARG A 387 -0.07 23.51 3.17
C ARG A 387 -0.94 24.44 4.04
N TRP A 388 -2.25 24.48 3.77
CA TRP A 388 -3.20 25.27 4.56
C TRP A 388 -3.28 24.78 6.00
N ALA A 389 -3.22 23.46 6.20
CA ALA A 389 -3.36 22.84 7.52
C ALA A 389 -2.16 23.15 8.43
N LYS A 390 -0.98 23.47 7.88
CA LYS A 390 0.26 23.78 8.63
C LYS A 390 0.54 22.72 9.71
N ILE A 391 0.40 21.44 9.34
CA ILE A 391 0.68 20.33 10.25
C ILE A 391 2.20 20.27 10.43
N PRO A 392 2.72 20.26 11.68
CA PRO A 392 4.16 20.14 11.92
C PRO A 392 4.66 18.80 11.38
N VAL A 393 5.83 18.81 10.76
CA VAL A 393 6.51 17.59 10.33
C VAL A 393 6.93 16.84 11.59
N ASP A 394 6.66 15.55 11.63
CA ASP A 394 6.98 14.67 12.76
C ASP A 394 8.39 14.12 12.56
N THR A 395 9.31 14.49 13.45
CA THR A 395 10.70 13.99 13.46
C THR A 395 10.87 12.79 14.40
N THR A 396 9.80 12.32 15.04
CA THR A 396 9.85 11.27 16.08
C THR A 396 10.50 9.98 15.56
N GLU A 397 10.29 9.63 14.30
CA GLU A 397 10.92 8.44 13.69
C GLU A 397 12.42 8.62 13.53
N GLU A 398 12.85 9.78 13.02
CA GLU A 398 14.28 10.07 12.87
C GLU A 398 14.95 10.11 14.23
N ASP A 399 14.32 10.71 15.24
CA ASP A 399 14.80 10.72 16.62
C ASP A 399 14.86 9.29 17.20
N GLU A 400 13.85 8.43 16.93
CA GLU A 400 13.82 7.03 17.36
C GLU A 400 14.91 6.19 16.67
N ILE A 401 15.08 6.35 15.35
CA ILE A 401 16.15 5.68 14.59
C ILE A 401 17.53 6.08 15.16
N ASN A 402 17.74 7.37 15.38
CA ASN A 402 19.01 7.87 15.89
C ASN A 402 19.31 7.35 17.30
N GLU A 403 18.30 7.31 18.17
CA GLU A 403 18.45 6.76 19.53
C GLU A 403 18.71 5.25 19.48
N ALA A 404 18.00 4.51 18.65
CA ALA A 404 18.22 3.07 18.46
C ALA A 404 19.64 2.79 17.92
N VAL A 405 20.09 3.54 16.92
CA VAL A 405 21.45 3.39 16.37
C VAL A 405 22.50 3.71 17.42
N ARG A 406 22.32 4.78 18.22
CA ARG A 406 23.22 5.11 19.34
C ARG A 406 23.30 3.98 20.36
N THR A 407 22.15 3.43 20.76
CA THR A 407 22.07 2.34 21.72
C THR A 407 22.76 1.09 21.18
N ILE A 408 22.49 0.71 19.92
CA ILE A 408 23.14 -0.43 19.26
C ILE A 408 24.67 -0.25 19.25
N ILE A 409 25.15 0.93 18.84
CA ILE A 409 26.58 1.18 18.78
C ILE A 409 27.20 1.14 20.19
N ALA A 410 26.57 1.79 21.17
CA ALA A 410 27.07 1.83 22.54
C ALA A 410 27.15 0.44 23.18
N GLU A 411 26.09 -0.37 23.05
CA GLU A 411 26.03 -1.70 23.65
C GLU A 411 26.88 -2.75 22.90
N SER A 412 27.11 -2.56 21.58
CA SER A 412 27.92 -3.49 20.79
C SER A 412 29.42 -3.12 20.74
N PHE A 413 29.81 -1.94 21.21
CA PHE A 413 31.20 -1.48 21.09
C PHE A 413 32.20 -2.38 21.81
N ASP A 414 31.90 -2.74 23.05
CA ASP A 414 32.78 -3.57 23.87
C ASP A 414 32.82 -5.03 23.34
N SER A 415 31.80 -5.48 22.67
CA SER A 415 31.70 -6.83 22.10
C SER A 415 32.76 -7.08 21.01
N VAL A 416 33.29 -6.04 20.35
CA VAL A 416 34.34 -6.20 19.33
C VAL A 416 35.61 -6.76 19.94
N ALA A 417 36.01 -6.27 21.10
CA ALA A 417 37.18 -6.77 21.81
C ALA A 417 36.97 -8.20 22.36
N GLU A 418 35.81 -8.45 22.95
CA GLU A 418 35.46 -9.77 23.48
C GLU A 418 35.43 -10.84 22.38
N ILE A 419 34.69 -10.58 21.31
CA ILE A 419 34.59 -11.50 20.15
C ILE A 419 35.96 -11.67 19.48
N GLY A 420 36.74 -10.59 19.35
CA GLY A 420 38.07 -10.65 18.77
C GLY A 420 39.00 -11.56 19.57
N GLN A 421 38.96 -11.51 20.90
CA GLN A 421 39.69 -12.40 21.77
C GLN A 421 39.21 -13.84 21.70
N GLU A 422 37.88 -14.06 21.67
CA GLU A 422 37.26 -15.39 21.56
C GLU A 422 37.70 -16.14 20.28
N ILE A 423 37.71 -15.44 19.14
CA ILE A 423 38.13 -16.05 17.85
C ILE A 423 39.65 -16.00 17.61
N GLY A 424 40.43 -15.45 18.57
CA GLY A 424 41.88 -15.32 18.43
C GLY A 424 42.33 -14.33 17.36
N ALA A 425 41.56 -13.27 17.10
CA ALA A 425 41.89 -12.26 16.11
C ALA A 425 43.11 -11.43 16.53
N PRO A 426 44.07 -11.12 15.62
CA PRO A 426 45.17 -10.21 15.91
C PRO A 426 44.67 -8.82 16.33
N GLN A 427 45.38 -8.20 17.29
CA GLN A 427 44.97 -6.91 17.88
C GLN A 427 44.73 -5.82 16.82
N TRP A 428 45.54 -5.76 15.77
CA TRP A 428 45.37 -4.76 14.70
C TRP A 428 44.03 -4.89 13.93
N ILE A 429 43.44 -6.09 13.88
CA ILE A 429 42.11 -6.30 13.30
C ILE A 429 41.03 -5.75 14.24
N ILE A 430 41.16 -6.03 15.54
CA ILE A 430 40.26 -5.53 16.58
C ILE A 430 40.23 -4.02 16.57
N ASP A 431 41.43 -3.37 16.62
CA ASP A 431 41.57 -1.91 16.61
C ASP A 431 40.96 -1.30 15.35
N ARG A 432 41.21 -1.86 14.18
CA ARG A 432 40.65 -1.37 12.92
C ARG A 432 39.12 -1.41 12.90
N ILE A 433 38.51 -2.50 13.39
CA ILE A 433 37.04 -2.61 13.44
C ILE A 433 36.47 -1.63 14.47
N ALA A 434 37.14 -1.43 15.62
CA ALA A 434 36.72 -0.48 16.61
C ALA A 434 36.77 0.97 16.07
N ASP A 435 37.85 1.34 15.34
CA ASP A 435 37.98 2.65 14.70
C ASP A 435 36.87 2.87 13.64
N GLU A 436 36.56 1.86 12.82
CA GLU A 436 35.46 1.93 11.83
C GLU A 436 34.10 2.14 12.52
N GLN A 437 33.86 1.48 13.64
CA GLN A 437 32.63 1.67 14.42
C GLN A 437 32.56 3.08 15.04
N MET A 438 33.65 3.60 15.58
CA MET A 438 33.71 4.97 16.10
C MET A 438 33.46 6.01 15.02
N TYR A 439 34.03 5.81 13.81
CA TYR A 439 33.79 6.68 12.66
C TYR A 439 32.30 6.69 12.27
N ASN A 440 31.70 5.51 12.12
CA ASN A 440 30.29 5.38 11.79
C ASN A 440 29.39 6.04 12.85
N ALA A 441 29.66 5.82 14.13
CA ALA A 441 28.93 6.45 15.23
C ALA A 441 28.99 7.98 15.19
N SER A 442 30.18 8.52 14.90
CA SER A 442 30.41 9.96 14.73
C SER A 442 29.60 10.52 13.55
N MET A 443 29.61 9.81 12.42
CA MET A 443 28.84 10.17 11.24
C MET A 443 27.34 10.26 11.50
N TYR A 444 26.74 9.23 12.10
CA TYR A 444 25.30 9.24 12.43
C TYR A 444 24.94 10.40 13.36
N ARG A 445 25.75 10.68 14.38
CA ARG A 445 25.54 11.78 15.31
C ARG A 445 25.56 13.15 14.62
N ASN A 446 26.54 13.37 13.74
CA ASN A 446 26.71 14.65 13.05
C ASN A 446 25.67 14.85 11.96
N LEU A 447 25.29 13.79 11.22
CA LEU A 447 24.21 13.82 10.25
C LEU A 447 22.88 14.22 10.89
N HIS A 448 22.57 13.64 12.06
CA HIS A 448 21.39 14.01 12.83
C HIS A 448 21.42 15.47 13.28
N ALA A 449 22.55 15.96 13.78
CA ALA A 449 22.70 17.34 14.20
C ALA A 449 22.50 18.32 13.03
N VAL A 450 23.03 18.00 11.85
CA VAL A 450 22.85 18.81 10.63
C VAL A 450 21.40 18.78 10.16
N ARG A 451 20.75 17.62 10.12
CA ARG A 451 19.34 17.52 9.74
C ARG A 451 18.41 18.27 10.70
N LYS A 452 18.64 18.17 12.00
CA LYS A 452 17.79 18.79 13.04
C LYS A 452 17.94 20.31 13.11
N HIS A 453 19.14 20.83 12.95
CA HIS A 453 19.46 22.25 13.14
C HIS A 453 19.71 23.02 11.85
N GLY A 454 19.81 22.33 10.70
CA GLY A 454 20.04 22.94 9.38
C GLY A 454 21.23 23.88 9.35
N ALA A 455 21.03 25.12 8.94
CA ALA A 455 22.08 26.16 8.92
C ALA A 455 22.65 26.51 10.30
N ASN A 456 21.93 26.21 11.39
CA ASN A 456 22.34 26.45 12.77
C ASN A 456 23.04 25.23 13.40
N ALA A 457 23.35 24.19 12.66
CA ALA A 457 24.10 23.05 13.15
C ALA A 457 25.54 23.45 13.56
N PRO A 458 26.13 22.76 14.54
CA PRO A 458 27.53 22.99 14.92
C PRO A 458 28.45 22.95 13.70
N GLU A 459 29.41 23.88 13.62
CA GLU A 459 30.33 23.97 12.48
C GLU A 459 31.13 22.69 12.27
N GLU A 460 31.55 22.06 13.38
CA GLU A 460 32.26 20.79 13.38
C GLU A 460 31.40 19.67 12.73
N ALA A 461 30.11 19.58 13.04
CA ALA A 461 29.20 18.61 12.45
C ALA A 461 29.06 18.83 10.94
N ARG A 462 28.96 20.08 10.49
CA ARG A 462 28.92 20.40 9.05
C ARG A 462 30.21 20.00 8.34
N ARG A 463 31.39 20.32 8.91
CA ARG A 463 32.69 19.91 8.34
C ARG A 463 32.84 18.41 8.21
N ILE A 464 32.37 17.63 9.20
CA ILE A 464 32.41 16.17 9.15
C ILE A 464 31.51 15.63 8.04
N ILE A 465 30.32 16.19 7.85
CA ILE A 465 29.42 15.78 6.76
C ILE A 465 29.99 16.18 5.39
N GLU A 466 30.50 17.39 5.24
CA GLU A 466 31.17 17.81 4.00
C GLU A 466 32.36 16.92 3.65
N ALA A 467 33.17 16.54 4.64
CA ALA A 467 34.29 15.61 4.44
C ALA A 467 33.78 14.22 4.00
N SER A 468 32.69 13.74 4.57
CA SER A 468 32.07 12.49 4.19
C SER A 468 31.49 12.52 2.77
N ASP A 469 30.86 13.62 2.39
CA ASP A 469 30.34 13.80 1.03
C ASP A 469 31.48 13.80 -0.01
N LEU A 470 32.62 14.44 0.31
CA LEU A 470 33.82 14.40 -0.50
C LEU A 470 34.43 12.99 -0.57
N GLU A 471 34.47 12.24 0.52
CA GLU A 471 34.91 10.85 0.54
C GLU A 471 34.01 9.98 -0.33
N LYS A 472 32.70 10.15 -0.22
CA LYS A 472 31.71 9.45 -1.06
C LYS A 472 31.93 9.77 -2.54
N GLU A 473 32.09 11.03 -2.89
CA GLU A 473 32.35 11.45 -4.26
C GLU A 473 33.66 10.86 -4.81
N LEU A 474 34.74 10.87 -3.99
CA LEU A 474 36.01 10.28 -4.36
C LEU A 474 35.88 8.77 -4.65
N ARG A 475 35.17 8.03 -3.78
CA ARG A 475 34.94 6.60 -3.96
C ARG A 475 34.13 6.32 -5.23
N LEU A 476 33.09 7.09 -5.51
CA LEU A 476 32.28 6.93 -6.73
C LEU A 476 33.11 7.20 -7.99
N ARG A 477 33.90 8.27 -8.03
CA ARG A 477 34.78 8.58 -9.17
C ARG A 477 35.85 7.52 -9.35
N HIS A 478 36.35 6.94 -8.26
CA HIS A 478 37.30 5.82 -8.34
C HIS A 478 36.65 4.58 -8.95
N LEU A 479 35.43 4.23 -8.55
CA LEU A 479 34.64 3.13 -9.15
C LEU A 479 34.37 3.36 -10.63
N GLU A 480 34.05 4.57 -11.06
CA GLU A 480 33.92 4.92 -12.47
C GLU A 480 35.21 4.67 -13.23
N LYS A 481 36.36 5.01 -12.65
CA LYS A 481 37.67 4.72 -13.25
C LYS A 481 37.92 3.22 -13.37
N GLN A 482 37.61 2.45 -12.33
CA GLN A 482 37.70 0.98 -12.38
C GLN A 482 36.82 0.39 -13.49
N ARG A 483 35.57 0.86 -13.62
CA ARG A 483 34.67 0.47 -14.73
C ARG A 483 35.24 0.84 -16.11
N SER A 484 35.89 1.99 -16.23
CA SER A 484 36.53 2.39 -17.50
C SER A 484 37.68 1.45 -17.89
N VAL A 485 38.48 1.02 -16.91
CA VAL A 485 39.54 0.02 -17.11
C VAL A 485 38.93 -1.33 -17.48
N LEU A 486 37.90 -1.76 -16.82
CA LEU A 486 37.19 -3.01 -17.10
C LEU A 486 36.64 -3.04 -18.53
N LYS A 487 36.03 -1.93 -19.00
CA LYS A 487 35.56 -1.76 -20.37
C LYS A 487 36.71 -1.85 -21.37
N ARG A 488 37.87 -1.27 -21.06
CA ARG A 488 39.08 -1.34 -21.90
C ARG A 488 39.56 -2.79 -22.02
N LEU A 489 39.72 -3.52 -20.92
CA LEU A 489 40.12 -4.92 -20.90
C LEU A 489 39.20 -5.81 -21.75
N ARG A 490 37.91 -5.57 -21.72
CA ARG A 490 36.94 -6.24 -22.59
C ARG A 490 37.19 -5.91 -24.06
N ASN A 491 37.38 -4.62 -24.38
CA ASN A 491 37.58 -4.17 -25.77
C ASN A 491 38.88 -4.70 -26.35
N GLU A 492 39.94 -4.84 -25.54
CA GLU A 492 41.22 -5.46 -25.87
C GLU A 492 41.13 -6.99 -25.90
N ARG A 493 39.95 -7.58 -25.68
CA ARG A 493 39.71 -9.04 -25.62
C ARG A 493 40.58 -9.77 -24.59
N THR A 494 41.04 -9.07 -23.56
CA THR A 494 41.87 -9.64 -22.50
C THR A 494 41.02 -10.44 -21.50
N ILE A 495 39.73 -10.12 -21.40
CA ILE A 495 38.75 -10.80 -20.53
C ILE A 495 37.52 -11.21 -21.32
N ASP A 496 36.94 -12.35 -20.95
CA ASP A 496 35.68 -12.83 -21.50
C ASP A 496 34.45 -12.15 -20.85
N THR A 497 33.29 -12.27 -21.48
CA THR A 497 32.01 -11.70 -21.03
C THR A 497 31.60 -12.18 -19.63
N ASN A 498 31.84 -13.45 -19.32
CA ASN A 498 31.54 -13.98 -17.97
C ASN A 498 32.40 -13.32 -16.88
N VAL A 499 33.69 -13.11 -17.18
CA VAL A 499 34.64 -12.42 -16.28
C VAL A 499 34.24 -10.95 -16.13
N LEU A 500 33.83 -10.30 -17.24
CA LEU A 500 33.29 -8.94 -17.20
C LEU A 500 32.11 -8.83 -16.24
N HIS A 501 31.10 -9.70 -16.37
CA HIS A 501 29.94 -9.66 -15.51
C HIS A 501 30.25 -9.93 -14.03
N ALA A 502 31.14 -10.89 -13.75
CA ALA A 502 31.56 -11.18 -12.39
C ALA A 502 32.26 -9.97 -11.72
N ILE A 503 33.13 -9.26 -12.47
CA ILE A 503 33.79 -8.06 -11.93
C ILE A 503 32.79 -6.89 -11.83
N GLN A 504 31.87 -6.74 -12.78
CA GLN A 504 30.81 -5.72 -12.70
C GLN A 504 29.98 -5.90 -11.43
N GLU A 505 29.58 -7.13 -11.13
CA GLU A 505 28.80 -7.43 -9.91
C GLU A 505 29.56 -7.00 -8.64
N ILE A 506 30.87 -7.24 -8.56
CA ILE A 506 31.70 -6.79 -7.43
C ILE A 506 31.68 -5.26 -7.32
N LEU A 507 31.89 -4.55 -8.43
CA LEU A 507 31.91 -3.08 -8.44
C LEU A 507 30.53 -2.48 -8.13
N ASP A 508 29.46 -3.13 -8.57
CA ASP A 508 28.08 -2.71 -8.31
C ASP A 508 27.71 -2.87 -6.83
N ILE A 509 28.17 -3.95 -6.19
CA ILE A 509 28.00 -4.15 -4.73
C ILE A 509 28.77 -3.07 -3.95
N GLU A 510 30.00 -2.74 -4.38
CA GLU A 510 30.79 -1.70 -3.72
C GLU A 510 30.17 -0.31 -3.90
N GLU A 511 29.64 0.00 -5.09
CA GLU A 511 28.90 1.25 -5.32
C GLU A 511 27.63 1.32 -4.48
N ALA A 512 26.85 0.25 -4.40
CA ALA A 512 25.66 0.18 -3.55
C ALA A 512 26.01 0.40 -2.06
N ARG A 513 27.17 -0.09 -1.60
CA ARG A 513 27.66 0.16 -0.24
C ARG A 513 27.99 1.64 0.01
N VAL A 514 28.57 2.32 -0.98
CA VAL A 514 28.92 3.75 -0.92
C VAL A 514 27.69 4.63 -0.98
N LEU A 515 26.72 4.29 -1.84
CA LEU A 515 25.48 5.04 -2.01
C LEU A 515 24.53 4.88 -0.82
N GLY A 516 24.61 3.74 -0.12
CA GLY A 516 23.64 3.37 0.92
C GLY A 516 22.36 2.77 0.35
N PRO A 517 21.37 2.46 1.20
CA PRO A 517 20.10 1.93 0.75
C PRO A 517 19.40 2.93 -0.16
N VAL A 518 18.98 2.47 -1.34
CA VAL A 518 18.13 3.25 -2.24
C VAL A 518 16.79 3.46 -1.54
N GLU A 519 16.44 4.70 -1.25
CA GLU A 519 15.07 5.04 -0.87
C GLU A 519 14.21 4.79 -2.11
N LEU A 520 13.56 3.62 -2.13
CA LEU A 520 12.53 3.31 -3.11
C LEU A 520 11.28 4.12 -2.71
N GLU A 521 11.12 5.31 -3.32
CA GLU A 521 9.93 6.15 -3.19
C GLU A 521 8.65 5.45 -3.67
#